data_21445adb29a3eccef3393ef4a808b444
#
_entry.id   21445adb29a3eccef3393ef4a808b444
#
_cell.length_a   1.000
_cell.length_b   1.000
_cell.length_c   1.000
_cell.angle_alpha   90.00
_cell.angle_beta   90.00
_cell.angle_gamma   90.00
#
_symmetry.space_group_name_H-M   'P 1'
#
loop_
_entity.id
_entity.type
_entity.pdbx_description
1 polymer ?
#
loop_
_entity_poly.entity_id
_entity_poly.type
_entity_poly.pdbx_seq_one_letter_code
_entity_poly.pdbx_strand_id
1 'polypeptide(L)'
;LPFSENILHEITFAQGGDVLFLCHNSFMCRQLVRTGLNSFQVELYVFQQEAGGARIHQPYYHFQPFGVTLNPAASTGNGVTVTTSQAYFDTTGSQSGGNYPNSKHVGVSLRYHDSELFITSVQSTTQATVNIVDTLRVELAADALRTVDGSTDVEITQINHGMSVNNSITIEDAGSVGGIAANQINGSRTINRIIDENRYKITAGAAANASEDGGGFPKIVTHAPSTEWSEQSYSAVRGFPAAVGFHENRLWFGGTLSQPDFVWASKTALYYNFDLGTSAANDSIELVASIGEIGTIRHFVSNRDIHIFTASSEFYIPTFQNEPITPLNAQMKRQTNFGAGFVRPEPFYGATVFNQIGGKMIRQFVYDDTENAYKSDPISVLSSHLINDPVQMCIVAGAVDTSESFIFILNFTGDLAVYNVNKLENRAGWSNFVTDGLFHSIMSIESRVFAVIKYDLGAGTEQFVLTELNANMNIDNANNYTGTAGVFNVSNFFDNGAVVDVVSSTDYLGQFTVANGNVDVSAVDSALTSCQVGFGFDVELKSNPIDIGISTGPLTGEPRTIGKVILDLNNTLSVSVNGTKLFIRKVNDDFDQIRQAVTGKKEFYLLGYNRDPQVTVTQTAPLGIQVNSIIAEVTF
;
A
#
# COMPACT_ATOMS: atom_id res chain seq x y z
N LEU A 1 -4.52 -15.24 12.87
CA LEU A 1 -4.09 -14.04 12.16
C LEU A 1 -5.01 -12.88 12.53
N PRO A 2 -4.51 -11.64 12.63
CA PRO A 2 -5.33 -10.47 12.98
C PRO A 2 -6.14 -9.94 11.78
N PHE A 3 -6.17 -10.68 10.67
CA PHE A 3 -6.79 -10.28 9.42
C PHE A 3 -8.26 -10.74 9.41
N SER A 4 -9.19 -9.79 9.37
CA SER A 4 -10.59 -10.03 9.05
C SER A 4 -10.86 -9.66 7.61
N GLU A 5 -11.86 -10.24 6.99
CA GLU A 5 -12.25 -9.97 5.61
C GLU A 5 -12.45 -8.46 5.35
N ASN A 6 -13.06 -7.77 6.30
CA ASN A 6 -13.39 -6.34 6.19
C ASN A 6 -12.18 -5.41 6.06
N ILE A 7 -10.97 -5.82 6.52
CA ILE A 7 -9.77 -4.98 6.48
C ILE A 7 -8.76 -5.43 5.43
N LEU A 8 -9.00 -6.55 4.72
CA LEU A 8 -8.03 -7.08 3.76
C LEU A 8 -7.66 -6.08 2.67
N HIS A 9 -8.62 -5.30 2.20
CA HIS A 9 -8.41 -4.29 1.15
C HIS A 9 -7.68 -3.03 1.65
N GLU A 10 -7.56 -2.85 2.97
CA GLU A 10 -6.83 -1.73 3.58
C GLU A 10 -5.38 -2.10 3.94
N ILE A 11 -5.03 -3.39 3.89
CA ILE A 11 -3.68 -3.86 4.21
C ILE A 11 -2.72 -3.39 3.12
N THR A 12 -1.71 -2.63 3.53
CA THR A 12 -0.61 -2.26 2.66
C THR A 12 0.54 -3.26 2.80
N PHE A 13 1.26 -3.46 1.72
CA PHE A 13 2.36 -4.41 1.73
C PHE A 13 3.55 -3.95 0.89
N ALA A 14 4.74 -4.40 1.30
CA ALA A 14 5.98 -4.20 0.55
C ALA A 14 6.87 -5.43 0.68
N GLN A 15 7.46 -5.87 -0.43
CA GLN A 15 8.33 -7.04 -0.46
C GLN A 15 9.79 -6.62 -0.57
N GLY A 16 10.63 -7.24 0.26
CA GLY A 16 12.09 -7.15 0.19
C GLY A 16 12.70 -8.55 0.28
N GLY A 17 13.16 -9.09 -0.85
CA GLY A 17 13.66 -10.46 -0.91
C GLY A 17 12.60 -11.51 -0.56
N ASP A 18 12.90 -12.37 0.40
CA ASP A 18 12.01 -13.44 0.87
C ASP A 18 11.03 -12.99 1.98
N VAL A 19 10.93 -11.69 2.25
CA VAL A 19 10.06 -11.12 3.29
C VAL A 19 9.05 -10.16 2.69
N LEU A 20 7.77 -10.37 3.00
CA LEU A 20 6.67 -9.46 2.68
C LEU A 20 6.18 -8.80 3.98
N PHE A 21 6.32 -7.49 4.08
CA PHE A 21 5.82 -6.69 5.21
C PHE A 21 4.36 -6.35 4.99
N LEU A 22 3.53 -6.52 6.02
CA LEU A 22 2.08 -6.31 6.00
C LEU A 22 1.71 -5.32 7.09
N CYS A 23 1.15 -4.17 6.73
CA CYS A 23 0.82 -3.11 7.66
C CYS A 23 -0.65 -2.70 7.57
N HIS A 24 -1.22 -2.36 8.72
CA HIS A 24 -2.52 -1.77 8.88
C HIS A 24 -2.58 -1.04 10.24
N ASN A 25 -3.31 0.06 10.32
CA ASN A 25 -3.33 0.92 11.51
C ASN A 25 -3.89 0.26 12.79
N SER A 26 -4.63 -0.85 12.67
CA SER A 26 -5.26 -1.55 13.81
C SER A 26 -4.43 -2.68 14.41
N PHE A 27 -3.33 -3.10 13.77
CA PHE A 27 -2.48 -4.18 14.28
C PHE A 27 -1.00 -3.92 14.01
N MET A 28 -0.16 -4.46 14.89
CA MET A 28 1.28 -4.39 14.72
C MET A 28 1.71 -5.05 13.42
N CYS A 29 2.58 -4.37 12.66
CA CYS A 29 3.11 -4.85 11.39
C CYS A 29 3.52 -6.32 11.47
N ARG A 30 3.16 -7.09 10.46
CA ARG A 30 3.50 -8.51 10.30
C ARG A 30 4.45 -8.67 9.14
N GLN A 31 5.18 -9.75 9.16
CA GLN A 31 6.01 -10.17 8.04
C GLN A 31 5.65 -11.60 7.64
N LEU A 32 5.44 -11.81 6.35
CA LEU A 32 5.34 -13.13 5.75
C LEU A 32 6.73 -13.49 5.23
N VAL A 33 7.35 -14.46 5.87
CA VAL A 33 8.71 -14.90 5.57
C VAL A 33 8.65 -16.23 4.82
N ARG A 34 9.37 -16.30 3.71
CA ARG A 34 9.57 -17.56 2.98
C ARG A 34 10.71 -18.33 3.64
N THR A 35 10.38 -19.44 4.30
CA THR A 35 11.34 -20.31 4.99
C THR A 35 11.84 -21.47 4.13
N GLY A 36 11.24 -21.69 2.98
CA GLY A 36 11.59 -22.75 2.02
C GLY A 36 10.81 -22.63 0.72
N LEU A 37 11.04 -23.52 -0.24
CA LEU A 37 10.42 -23.47 -1.58
C LEU A 37 8.89 -23.35 -1.52
N ASN A 38 8.25 -24.10 -0.62
CA ASN A 38 6.79 -24.14 -0.44
C ASN A 38 6.39 -23.89 1.03
N SER A 39 7.23 -23.19 1.79
CA SER A 39 7.01 -22.94 3.22
C SER A 39 7.07 -21.46 3.52
N PHE A 40 6.02 -20.97 4.17
CA PHE A 40 5.87 -19.58 4.56
C PHE A 40 5.44 -19.50 6.01
N GLN A 41 5.93 -18.49 6.72
CA GLN A 41 5.58 -18.24 8.11
C GLN A 41 5.19 -16.77 8.30
N VAL A 42 4.11 -16.52 9.04
CA VAL A 42 3.71 -15.16 9.42
C VAL A 42 4.23 -14.88 10.83
N GLU A 43 5.05 -13.85 10.94
CA GLU A 43 5.71 -13.42 12.18
C GLU A 43 5.35 -11.99 12.53
N LEU A 44 5.64 -11.60 13.78
CA LEU A 44 5.62 -10.19 14.18
C LEU A 44 6.84 -9.47 13.61
N TYR A 45 6.66 -8.26 13.13
CA TYR A 45 7.76 -7.35 12.89
C TYR A 45 8.33 -6.89 14.23
N VAL A 46 9.60 -7.09 14.46
CA VAL A 46 10.29 -6.75 15.73
C VAL A 46 11.43 -5.80 15.41
N PHE A 47 11.46 -4.66 16.09
CA PHE A 47 12.56 -3.71 15.97
C PHE A 47 13.87 -4.30 16.48
N GLN A 48 14.98 -3.85 15.92
CA GLN A 48 16.31 -4.20 16.40
C GLN A 48 16.49 -3.71 17.83
N GLN A 49 17.11 -4.55 18.67
CA GLN A 49 17.56 -4.20 20.01
C GLN A 49 19.07 -4.08 20.06
N GLU A 50 19.58 -3.23 20.93
CA GLU A 50 21.00 -3.19 21.28
C GLU A 50 21.45 -4.51 21.93
N ALA A 51 22.74 -4.79 21.79
CA ALA A 51 23.35 -5.91 22.47
C ALA A 51 23.17 -5.79 24.01
N GLY A 52 22.55 -6.81 24.62
CA GLY A 52 22.18 -6.78 26.04
C GLY A 52 20.74 -6.32 26.32
N GLY A 53 19.98 -5.97 25.28
CA GLY A 53 18.54 -5.64 25.36
C GLY A 53 18.23 -4.26 25.95
N ALA A 54 19.24 -3.36 25.98
CA ALA A 54 19.11 -2.07 26.65
C ALA A 54 18.20 -1.08 25.93
N ARG A 55 18.19 -1.06 24.60
CA ARG A 55 17.38 -0.13 23.81
C ARG A 55 16.71 -0.82 22.63
N ILE A 56 15.48 -0.40 22.34
CA ILE A 56 14.76 -0.80 21.13
C ILE A 56 14.85 0.36 20.13
N HIS A 57 15.36 0.08 18.93
CA HIS A 57 15.51 1.08 17.85
C HIS A 57 14.20 1.32 17.11
N GLN A 58 13.18 1.81 17.82
CA GLN A 58 11.85 2.16 17.32
C GLN A 58 11.61 3.68 17.40
N PRO A 59 10.65 4.24 16.65
CA PRO A 59 10.28 5.65 16.77
C PRO A 59 9.63 5.97 18.11
N TYR A 60 9.97 7.12 18.67
CA TYR A 60 9.40 7.69 19.89
C TYR A 60 8.91 9.10 19.63
N TYR A 61 7.88 9.54 20.36
CA TYR A 61 7.31 10.86 20.22
C TYR A 61 6.82 11.42 21.56
N HIS A 62 6.82 12.75 21.69
CA HIS A 62 6.31 13.48 22.86
C HIS A 62 4.79 13.64 22.77
N PHE A 63 4.02 12.61 23.16
CA PHE A 63 2.56 12.68 23.15
C PHE A 63 1.94 13.41 24.32
N GLN A 64 2.71 13.66 25.37
CA GLN A 64 2.25 14.36 26.56
C GLN A 64 1.98 15.84 26.28
N PRO A 65 0.97 16.43 26.94
CA PRO A 65 0.78 17.87 26.91
C PRO A 65 2.01 18.62 27.46
N PHE A 66 2.19 19.84 27.01
CA PHE A 66 3.31 20.68 27.45
C PHE A 66 3.36 20.79 28.99
N GLY A 67 4.55 20.62 29.55
CA GLY A 67 4.79 20.72 30.99
C GLY A 67 4.41 19.51 31.83
N VAL A 68 3.91 18.42 31.23
CA VAL A 68 3.63 17.18 31.95
C VAL A 68 4.94 16.44 32.25
N THR A 69 5.20 16.24 33.54
CA THR A 69 6.41 15.52 34.00
C THR A 69 6.13 14.04 34.24
N LEU A 70 7.15 13.22 33.96
CA LEU A 70 7.23 11.82 34.39
C LEU A 70 8.17 11.75 35.60
N ASN A 71 7.75 11.07 36.66
CA ASN A 71 8.49 10.95 37.91
C ASN A 71 8.63 9.45 38.29
N PRO A 72 9.74 8.80 37.96
CA PRO A 72 10.06 7.45 38.42
C PRO A 72 10.40 7.44 39.92
N ALA A 73 10.03 6.39 40.65
CA ALA A 73 10.32 6.26 42.07
C ALA A 73 11.78 5.79 42.34
N ALA A 74 12.49 5.29 41.32
CA ALA A 74 13.87 4.88 41.38
C ALA A 74 14.56 5.02 40.04
N SER A 75 15.89 5.04 40.00
CA SER A 75 16.67 5.12 38.76
C SER A 75 16.98 3.74 38.13
N THR A 76 16.70 2.65 38.82
CA THR A 76 16.94 1.27 38.35
C THR A 76 15.93 0.31 38.94
N GLY A 77 15.73 -0.84 38.31
CA GLY A 77 14.98 -1.97 38.87
C GLY A 77 13.72 -2.33 38.10
N ASN A 78 13.11 -3.42 38.51
CA ASN A 78 11.85 -3.92 37.99
C ASN A 78 10.70 -3.58 38.96
N GLY A 79 9.52 -3.38 38.41
CA GLY A 79 8.34 -3.06 39.22
C GLY A 79 8.40 -1.66 39.87
N VAL A 80 9.12 -0.73 39.26
CA VAL A 80 9.24 0.67 39.70
C VAL A 80 7.96 1.42 39.38
N THR A 81 7.43 2.13 40.36
CA THR A 81 6.29 3.01 40.15
C THR A 81 6.73 4.28 39.41
N VAL A 82 6.01 4.65 38.39
CA VAL A 82 6.13 5.96 37.72
C VAL A 82 4.83 6.73 37.87
N THR A 83 4.95 8.04 38.07
CA THR A 83 3.77 8.93 38.15
C THR A 83 3.91 10.09 37.17
N THR A 84 2.80 10.53 36.60
CA THR A 84 2.72 11.71 35.74
C THR A 84 2.03 12.84 36.48
N SER A 85 2.45 14.09 36.23
CA SER A 85 1.86 15.27 36.89
C SER A 85 0.40 15.53 36.49
N GLN A 86 -0.06 14.96 35.39
CA GLN A 86 -1.46 15.00 34.89
C GLN A 86 -1.89 13.62 34.37
N ALA A 87 -3.20 13.45 34.11
CA ALA A 87 -3.74 12.22 33.55
C ALA A 87 -3.11 11.91 32.18
N TYR A 88 -2.55 10.72 32.01
CA TYR A 88 -1.89 10.27 30.79
C TYR A 88 -2.20 8.82 30.44
N PHE A 89 -2.16 7.90 31.41
CA PHE A 89 -2.29 6.48 31.15
C PHE A 89 -3.74 6.08 30.85
N ASP A 90 -3.91 5.20 29.87
CA ASP A 90 -5.21 4.60 29.54
C ASP A 90 -5.67 3.66 30.67
N THR A 91 -6.94 3.79 31.05
CA THR A 91 -7.60 2.98 32.07
C THR A 91 -8.80 2.24 31.50
N THR A 92 -8.67 1.70 30.28
CA THR A 92 -9.73 0.95 29.60
C THR A 92 -10.03 -0.34 30.37
N GLY A 93 -11.33 -0.61 30.54
CA GLY A 93 -11.83 -1.81 31.20
C GLY A 93 -12.03 -1.66 32.72
N SER A 94 -12.35 -2.77 33.37
CA SER A 94 -12.56 -2.81 34.83
C SER A 94 -11.25 -2.99 35.57
N GLN A 95 -11.09 -2.27 36.69
CA GLN A 95 -9.95 -2.43 37.58
C GLN A 95 -10.03 -3.79 38.30
N SER A 96 -8.90 -4.49 38.37
CA SER A 96 -8.75 -5.76 39.07
C SER A 96 -7.43 -5.78 39.85
N GLY A 97 -7.49 -6.11 41.15
CA GLY A 97 -6.29 -6.13 41.99
C GLY A 97 -5.54 -4.79 42.07
N GLY A 98 -6.23 -3.68 41.92
CA GLY A 98 -5.62 -2.35 41.91
C GLY A 98 -5.03 -1.91 40.55
N ASN A 99 -5.14 -2.73 39.52
CA ASN A 99 -4.59 -2.49 38.19
C ASN A 99 -5.68 -2.49 37.11
N TYR A 100 -5.40 -1.91 35.94
CA TYR A 100 -6.20 -1.98 34.71
C TYR A 100 -5.54 -2.98 33.74
N PRO A 101 -5.86 -4.29 33.80
CA PRO A 101 -5.19 -5.32 33.01
C PRO A 101 -5.42 -5.18 31.49
N ASN A 102 -6.52 -4.50 31.10
CA ASN A 102 -6.87 -4.25 29.70
C ASN A 102 -6.39 -2.86 29.21
N SER A 103 -5.61 -2.14 30.03
CA SER A 103 -5.03 -0.87 29.59
C SER A 103 -4.16 -1.06 28.35
N LYS A 104 -4.38 -0.23 27.34
CA LYS A 104 -3.62 -0.23 26.11
C LYS A 104 -2.16 0.23 26.29
N HIS A 105 -1.82 0.83 27.45
CA HIS A 105 -0.45 1.19 27.80
C HIS A 105 0.36 0.02 28.38
N VAL A 106 -0.25 -1.11 28.75
CA VAL A 106 0.51 -2.29 29.17
C VAL A 106 1.30 -2.84 27.97
N GLY A 107 2.59 -3.00 28.14
CA GLY A 107 3.50 -3.41 27.07
C GLY A 107 4.08 -2.26 26.23
N VAL A 108 3.81 -1.01 26.62
CA VAL A 108 4.33 0.19 25.93
C VAL A 108 5.66 0.59 26.54
N SER A 109 6.62 0.99 25.68
CA SER A 109 7.90 1.56 26.10
C SER A 109 7.81 3.08 26.19
N LEU A 110 8.39 3.61 27.25
CA LEU A 110 8.65 5.03 27.43
C LEU A 110 10.17 5.27 27.40
N ARG A 111 10.58 6.46 27.02
CA ARG A 111 11.95 6.97 27.23
C ARG A 111 11.93 8.11 28.22
N TYR A 112 12.73 8.02 29.25
CA TYR A 112 13.03 9.08 30.17
C TYR A 112 14.43 9.58 29.81
N HIS A 113 14.53 10.78 29.24
CA HIS A 113 15.73 11.20 28.50
C HIS A 113 16.09 10.12 27.46
N ASP A 114 17.26 9.49 27.59
CA ASP A 114 17.73 8.44 26.68
C ASP A 114 17.54 7.00 27.24
N SER A 115 17.03 6.87 28.46
CA SER A 115 16.85 5.56 29.13
C SER A 115 15.45 5.00 28.90
N GLU A 116 15.36 3.69 28.70
CA GLU A 116 14.12 3.01 28.33
C GLU A 116 13.42 2.38 29.54
N LEU A 117 12.09 2.57 29.60
CA LEU A 117 11.21 2.01 30.61
C LEU A 117 10.08 1.24 29.94
N PHE A 118 9.77 0.04 30.40
CA PHE A 118 8.72 -0.82 29.88
C PHE A 118 7.55 -0.91 30.85
N ILE A 119 6.34 -0.50 30.45
CA ILE A 119 5.13 -0.51 31.28
C ILE A 119 4.64 -1.95 31.47
N THR A 120 4.59 -2.41 32.71
CA THR A 120 4.10 -3.75 33.07
C THR A 120 2.67 -3.75 33.59
N SER A 121 2.23 -2.65 34.23
CA SER A 121 0.85 -2.49 34.69
C SER A 121 0.47 -1.02 34.85
N VAL A 122 -0.82 -0.71 34.78
CA VAL A 122 -1.39 0.64 34.98
C VAL A 122 -2.31 0.59 36.17
N GLN A 123 -2.13 1.52 37.14
CA GLN A 123 -2.92 1.61 38.37
C GLN A 123 -3.97 2.72 38.31
N SER A 124 -3.67 3.81 37.61
CA SER A 124 -4.58 4.95 37.42
C SER A 124 -4.20 5.75 36.18
N THR A 125 -4.95 6.78 35.86
CA THR A 125 -4.60 7.71 34.78
C THR A 125 -3.28 8.46 34.98
N THR A 126 -2.76 8.47 36.20
CA THR A 126 -1.51 9.17 36.58
C THR A 126 -0.43 8.24 37.11
N GLN A 127 -0.67 6.93 37.19
CA GLN A 127 0.26 5.99 37.80
C GLN A 127 0.36 4.69 37.02
N ALA A 128 1.58 4.27 36.76
CA ALA A 128 1.92 2.98 36.15
C ALA A 128 3.12 2.33 36.86
N THR A 129 3.30 1.03 36.64
CA THR A 129 4.48 0.30 37.07
C THR A 129 5.31 -0.06 35.84
N VAL A 130 6.62 0.14 35.93
CA VAL A 130 7.56 -0.11 34.83
C VAL A 130 8.69 -1.00 35.24
N ASN A 131 9.30 -1.68 34.28
CA ASN A 131 10.66 -2.20 34.38
C ASN A 131 11.59 -1.18 33.72
N ILE A 132 12.61 -0.76 34.43
CA ILE A 132 13.67 0.10 33.93
C ILE A 132 14.69 -0.80 33.23
N VAL A 133 14.83 -0.63 31.92
CA VAL A 133 15.67 -1.51 31.09
C VAL A 133 17.15 -1.22 31.31
N ASP A 134 17.49 0.07 31.35
CA ASP A 134 18.84 0.57 31.69
C ASP A 134 18.76 1.68 32.73
N THR A 135 19.82 1.88 33.50
CA THR A 135 19.86 2.91 34.54
C THR A 135 19.46 4.27 33.98
N LEU A 136 18.53 4.98 34.65
CA LEU A 136 18.09 6.30 34.23
C LEU A 136 19.23 7.30 34.32
N ARG A 137 19.64 7.86 33.17
CA ARG A 137 20.74 8.80 33.01
C ARG A 137 20.31 10.00 32.23
N VAL A 138 20.92 11.13 32.55
CA VAL A 138 20.88 12.36 31.75
C VAL A 138 22.31 12.61 31.30
N GLU A 139 22.56 12.58 30.00
CA GLU A 139 23.84 13.02 29.42
C GLU A 139 23.84 14.53 29.32
N LEU A 140 24.84 15.17 29.91
CA LEU A 140 24.96 16.62 29.88
C LEU A 140 25.72 17.07 28.63
N ALA A 141 25.57 18.35 28.29
CA ALA A 141 26.35 18.97 27.23
C ALA A 141 27.86 18.88 27.54
N ALA A 142 28.67 18.99 26.50
CA ALA A 142 30.10 19.06 26.68
C ALA A 142 30.46 20.21 27.64
N ASP A 143 31.37 19.88 28.56
CA ASP A 143 31.94 20.86 29.52
C ASP A 143 30.88 21.54 30.40
N ALA A 144 29.86 20.81 30.81
CA ALA A 144 28.75 21.26 31.66
C ALA A 144 29.14 21.52 33.12
N LEU A 145 30.37 21.21 33.53
CA LEU A 145 30.88 21.41 34.87
C LEU A 145 31.70 22.72 34.92
N ARG A 146 31.47 23.51 35.97
CA ARG A 146 32.20 24.77 36.19
C ARG A 146 32.79 24.83 37.59
N THR A 147 34.05 25.14 37.68
CA THR A 147 34.81 25.33 38.93
C THR A 147 35.12 26.77 39.23
N VAL A 148 35.43 27.05 40.49
CA VAL A 148 35.96 28.35 40.96
C VAL A 148 37.21 28.06 41.78
N ASP A 149 38.30 28.77 41.47
CA ASP A 149 39.58 28.61 42.15
C ASP A 149 39.43 28.71 43.69
N GLY A 150 40.02 27.75 44.38
CA GLY A 150 39.95 27.62 45.84
C GLY A 150 38.65 27.01 46.39
N SER A 151 37.63 26.74 45.55
CA SER A 151 36.33 26.19 45.96
C SER A 151 36.27 24.68 45.79
N THR A 152 35.60 24.01 46.72
CA THR A 152 35.17 22.59 46.55
C THR A 152 33.81 22.47 45.85
N ASP A 153 33.10 23.58 45.64
CA ASP A 153 31.82 23.60 44.93
C ASP A 153 32.05 23.53 43.43
N VAL A 154 31.41 22.57 42.78
CA VAL A 154 31.33 22.42 41.32
C VAL A 154 29.90 22.75 40.91
N GLU A 155 29.74 23.74 40.04
CA GLU A 155 28.48 24.09 39.41
C GLU A 155 28.22 23.13 38.23
N ILE A 156 27.01 22.58 38.14
CA ILE A 156 26.58 21.71 37.08
C ILE A 156 25.46 22.37 36.32
N THR A 157 25.60 22.43 35.00
CA THR A 157 24.55 22.90 34.09
C THR A 157 23.78 21.70 33.54
N GLN A 158 22.53 21.56 33.95
CA GLN A 158 21.58 20.55 33.51
C GLN A 158 20.22 21.18 33.31
N ILE A 159 19.79 21.30 32.06
CA ILE A 159 18.55 21.99 31.71
C ILE A 159 17.36 21.31 32.35
N ASN A 160 16.45 22.10 32.96
CA ASN A 160 15.21 21.64 33.62
C ASN A 160 15.46 20.50 34.61
N HIS A 161 16.46 20.58 35.44
CA HIS A 161 16.93 19.48 36.27
C HIS A 161 15.92 18.94 37.32
N GLY A 162 14.86 19.66 37.65
CA GLY A 162 13.80 19.22 38.57
C GLY A 162 14.25 18.80 39.98
N MET A 163 15.50 19.08 40.37
CA MET A 163 16.09 18.64 41.63
C MET A 163 15.96 19.68 42.73
N SER A 164 16.13 19.22 43.97
CA SER A 164 16.11 20.05 45.18
C SER A 164 17.40 19.93 45.96
N VAL A 165 17.65 20.90 46.86
CA VAL A 165 18.78 20.85 47.82
C VAL A 165 18.64 19.57 48.66
N ASN A 166 19.77 18.91 48.95
CA ASN A 166 19.87 17.60 49.60
C ASN A 166 19.47 16.39 48.75
N ASN A 167 19.07 16.53 47.48
CA ASN A 167 18.97 15.38 46.62
C ASN A 167 20.37 14.74 46.43
N SER A 168 20.41 13.42 46.41
CA SER A 168 21.58 12.65 46.06
C SER A 168 21.54 12.30 44.58
N ILE A 169 22.62 12.58 43.87
CA ILE A 169 22.85 12.19 42.48
C ILE A 169 24.11 11.36 42.35
N THR A 170 24.21 10.55 41.31
CA THR A 170 25.46 9.88 40.96
C THR A 170 25.97 10.47 39.64
N ILE A 171 27.22 10.92 39.65
CA ILE A 171 27.89 11.46 38.47
C ILE A 171 28.76 10.36 37.88
N GLU A 172 28.63 10.13 36.57
CA GLU A 172 29.42 9.16 35.81
C GLU A 172 30.11 9.89 34.63
N ASP A 173 31.21 9.35 34.18
CA ASP A 173 31.96 9.77 32.98
C ASP A 173 32.44 11.24 32.99
N ALA A 174 32.41 11.93 34.12
CA ALA A 174 32.98 13.28 34.20
C ALA A 174 34.51 13.20 34.12
N GLY A 175 35.08 14.04 33.26
CA GLY A 175 36.51 14.31 33.17
C GLY A 175 37.01 15.18 34.33
N SER A 176 38.32 15.38 34.43
CA SER A 176 38.93 16.35 35.35
C SER A 176 38.61 17.80 34.92
N VAL A 177 38.35 18.69 35.86
CA VAL A 177 38.09 20.11 35.62
C VAL A 177 38.64 20.98 36.76
N GLY A 178 39.25 22.12 36.47
CA GLY A 178 39.79 23.04 37.44
C GLY A 178 40.83 22.43 38.39
N GLY A 179 41.59 21.42 37.92
CA GLY A 179 42.54 20.65 38.74
C GLY A 179 41.90 19.64 39.69
N ILE A 180 40.56 19.53 39.73
CA ILE A 180 39.87 18.46 40.45
C ILE A 180 39.93 17.21 39.61
N ALA A 181 40.47 16.13 40.13
CA ALA A 181 40.56 14.86 39.43
C ALA A 181 39.17 14.23 39.24
N ALA A 182 38.98 13.51 38.12
CA ALA A 182 37.71 12.87 37.76
C ALA A 182 37.09 12.02 38.89
N ASN A 183 37.87 11.27 39.62
CA ASN A 183 37.40 10.42 40.73
C ASN A 183 36.93 11.24 41.96
N GLN A 184 37.27 12.54 42.05
CA GLN A 184 36.79 13.45 43.07
C GLN A 184 35.48 14.14 42.70
N ILE A 185 35.04 14.00 41.42
CA ILE A 185 33.79 14.52 40.88
C ILE A 185 32.79 13.38 40.75
N ASN A 186 33.20 12.27 40.11
CA ASN A 186 32.37 11.09 39.88
C ASN A 186 31.92 10.41 41.19
N GLY A 187 30.84 9.60 41.08
CA GLY A 187 30.20 8.91 42.17
C GLY A 187 29.06 9.69 42.82
N SER A 188 28.60 9.17 43.98
CA SER A 188 27.47 9.79 44.68
C SER A 188 27.84 11.17 45.24
N ARG A 189 27.02 12.18 44.94
CA ARG A 189 27.14 13.57 45.37
C ARG A 189 25.82 14.11 45.87
N THR A 190 25.87 14.99 46.85
CA THR A 190 24.68 15.68 47.35
C THR A 190 24.65 17.11 46.80
N ILE A 191 23.49 17.51 46.34
CA ILE A 191 23.25 18.89 45.89
C ILE A 191 23.21 19.79 47.12
N ASN A 192 24.16 20.72 47.17
CA ASN A 192 24.29 21.65 48.30
C ASN A 192 23.55 22.97 48.03
N ARG A 193 23.32 23.32 46.77
CA ARG A 193 22.66 24.56 46.39
C ARG A 193 21.98 24.44 45.01
N ILE A 194 20.76 24.96 44.89
CA ILE A 194 20.09 25.27 43.62
C ILE A 194 20.38 26.70 43.27
N ILE A 195 20.84 26.95 42.04
CA ILE A 195 21.09 28.31 41.49
C ILE A 195 19.84 28.78 40.76
N ASP A 196 19.37 28.01 39.82
CA ASP A 196 18.15 28.23 39.04
C ASP A 196 17.60 26.89 38.52
N GLU A 197 16.63 26.91 37.62
CA GLU A 197 16.01 25.73 37.05
C GLU A 197 16.98 24.86 36.20
N ASN A 198 18.11 25.42 35.78
CA ASN A 198 19.07 24.78 34.88
C ASN A 198 20.45 24.56 35.53
N ARG A 199 20.66 25.03 36.75
CA ARG A 199 21.98 24.97 37.40
C ARG A 199 21.89 24.70 38.90
N TYR A 200 22.79 23.86 39.36
CA TYR A 200 22.94 23.54 40.77
C TYR A 200 24.41 23.31 41.13
N LYS A 201 24.71 23.24 42.41
CA LYS A 201 26.07 22.95 42.93
C LYS A 201 26.12 21.65 43.75
N ILE A 202 27.24 20.98 43.60
CA ILE A 202 27.65 19.84 44.43
C ILE A 202 28.97 20.19 45.15
N THR A 203 29.28 19.44 46.17
CA THR A 203 30.62 19.48 46.81
C THR A 203 31.48 18.35 46.25
N ALA A 204 32.59 18.69 45.59
CA ALA A 204 33.59 17.73 45.10
C ALA A 204 34.54 17.28 46.26
N GLY A 205 35.30 16.19 46.02
CA GLY A 205 36.25 15.65 47.00
C GLY A 205 37.53 16.47 47.20
N ALA A 206 37.77 17.51 46.38
CA ALA A 206 38.93 18.38 46.44
C ALA A 206 38.57 19.82 46.01
N ALA A 207 39.36 20.80 46.42
CA ALA A 207 39.22 22.17 45.95
C ALA A 207 39.85 22.36 44.57
N ALA A 208 39.21 23.20 43.76
CA ALA A 208 39.73 23.58 42.45
C ALA A 208 40.96 24.46 42.59
N ASN A 209 41.89 24.39 41.66
CA ASN A 209 43.03 25.25 41.50
C ASN A 209 42.96 26.18 40.31
N ALA A 210 41.81 26.18 39.61
CA ALA A 210 41.48 27.07 38.51
C ALA A 210 39.97 27.28 38.42
N SER A 211 39.56 28.45 37.89
CA SER A 211 38.18 28.74 37.51
C SER A 211 38.01 28.46 36.03
N GLU A 212 37.38 27.31 35.68
CA GLU A 212 37.20 26.90 34.30
C GLU A 212 35.92 26.06 34.09
N ASP A 213 35.49 25.97 32.86
CA ASP A 213 34.45 25.05 32.41
C ASP A 213 35.12 23.79 31.86
N GLY A 214 34.51 22.61 32.05
CA GLY A 214 35.07 21.34 31.61
C GLY A 214 34.26 20.15 32.06
N GLY A 215 34.92 18.99 32.14
CA GLY A 215 34.28 17.73 32.56
C GLY A 215 33.89 16.82 31.42
N GLY A 216 34.09 17.19 30.14
CA GLY A 216 33.76 16.37 29.00
C GLY A 216 32.24 16.22 28.84
N PHE A 217 31.77 14.98 28.70
CA PHE A 217 30.33 14.62 28.60
C PHE A 217 29.88 13.85 29.85
N PRO A 218 29.66 14.54 30.99
CA PRO A 218 29.27 13.86 32.22
C PRO A 218 27.83 13.35 32.14
N LYS A 219 27.56 12.25 32.81
CA LYS A 219 26.22 11.65 32.95
C LYS A 219 25.73 11.75 34.38
N ILE A 220 24.47 12.08 34.57
CA ILE A 220 23.84 12.16 35.88
C ILE A 220 22.82 11.03 36.01
N VAL A 221 23.03 10.11 36.91
CA VAL A 221 22.04 9.11 37.30
C VAL A 221 21.00 9.79 38.19
N THR A 222 19.77 9.87 37.72
CA THR A 222 18.67 10.57 38.39
C THR A 222 17.33 9.95 38.07
N HIS A 223 16.36 10.17 38.94
CA HIS A 223 14.95 9.87 38.75
C HIS A 223 14.06 11.08 39.09
N ALA A 224 14.61 12.29 39.02
CA ALA A 224 13.86 13.52 39.29
C ALA A 224 12.72 13.69 38.30
N PRO A 225 11.62 14.37 38.68
CA PRO A 225 10.53 14.67 37.75
C PRO A 225 11.07 15.43 36.52
N SER A 226 10.80 14.93 35.32
CA SER A 226 11.28 15.52 34.08
C SER A 226 10.18 15.65 33.04
N THR A 227 10.22 16.72 32.23
CA THR A 227 9.40 16.89 31.03
C THR A 227 10.00 16.20 29.81
N GLU A 228 11.30 15.84 29.91
CA GLU A 228 12.03 15.18 28.81
C GLU A 228 11.78 13.67 28.85
N TRP A 229 10.61 13.27 28.34
CA TRP A 229 10.24 11.88 28.17
C TRP A 229 9.35 11.72 26.95
N SER A 230 9.35 10.54 26.37
CA SER A 230 8.60 10.22 25.16
C SER A 230 8.03 8.81 25.25
N GLU A 231 7.06 8.52 24.39
CA GLU A 231 6.41 7.21 24.26
C GLU A 231 6.66 6.65 22.86
N GLN A 232 6.76 5.35 22.74
CA GLN A 232 6.86 4.69 21.43
C GLN A 232 5.71 5.10 20.51
N SER A 233 6.00 5.37 19.25
CA SER A 233 5.02 5.85 18.26
C SER A 233 4.04 4.77 17.82
N TYR A 234 4.41 3.48 17.93
CA TYR A 234 3.60 2.35 17.47
C TYR A 234 3.13 1.51 18.67
N SER A 235 1.87 1.65 19.01
CA SER A 235 1.28 0.94 20.14
C SER A 235 -0.22 0.75 19.97
N ALA A 236 -0.82 -0.07 20.84
CA ALA A 236 -2.28 -0.22 20.90
C ALA A 236 -3.00 1.10 21.26
N VAL A 237 -2.29 2.06 21.88
CA VAL A 237 -2.81 3.40 22.21
C VAL A 237 -2.71 4.34 21.00
N ARG A 238 -1.56 4.32 20.34
CA ARG A 238 -1.20 5.29 19.27
C ARG A 238 -1.57 4.81 17.87
N GLY A 239 -1.92 3.53 17.74
CA GLY A 239 -2.10 2.85 16.46
C GLY A 239 -0.78 2.35 15.90
N PHE A 240 -0.85 1.76 14.71
CA PHE A 240 0.29 1.19 14.01
C PHE A 240 0.40 1.80 12.62
N PRO A 241 1.55 1.65 11.91
CA PRO A 241 1.70 2.18 10.57
C PRO A 241 0.63 1.64 9.61
N ALA A 242 -0.05 2.53 8.90
CA ALA A 242 -1.03 2.18 7.88
C ALA A 242 -0.37 1.86 6.54
N ALA A 243 0.78 2.48 6.25
CA ALA A 243 1.49 2.36 4.99
C ALA A 243 2.91 1.80 5.18
N VAL A 244 3.35 0.99 4.21
CA VAL A 244 4.71 0.47 4.13
C VAL A 244 5.23 0.50 2.70
N GLY A 245 6.52 0.76 2.51
CA GLY A 245 7.17 0.78 1.20
C GLY A 245 8.69 0.66 1.30
N PHE A 246 9.35 0.38 0.19
CA PHE A 246 10.81 0.45 0.07
C PHE A 246 11.21 1.56 -0.89
N HIS A 247 12.21 2.32 -0.52
CA HIS A 247 12.85 3.29 -1.40
C HIS A 247 14.28 3.55 -0.92
N GLU A 248 15.26 3.60 -1.86
CA GLU A 248 16.68 3.87 -1.57
C GLU A 248 17.27 3.05 -0.41
N ASN A 249 17.06 1.72 -0.43
CA ASN A 249 17.53 0.80 0.61
C ASN A 249 17.05 1.14 2.03
N ARG A 250 15.90 1.79 2.18
CA ARG A 250 15.22 2.06 3.43
C ARG A 250 13.82 1.46 3.44
N LEU A 251 13.39 0.95 4.57
CA LEU A 251 11.99 0.59 4.82
C LEU A 251 11.26 1.84 5.32
N TRP A 252 10.19 2.19 4.66
CA TRP A 252 9.36 3.36 4.97
C TRP A 252 8.05 2.93 5.61
N PHE A 253 7.72 3.55 6.73
CA PHE A 253 6.42 3.44 7.39
C PHE A 253 5.71 4.79 7.39
N GLY A 254 4.38 4.79 7.35
CA GLY A 254 3.61 6.02 7.37
C GLY A 254 2.25 5.89 8.02
N GLY A 255 1.85 6.96 8.68
CA GLY A 255 0.51 7.16 9.21
C GLY A 255 0.14 6.18 10.32
N THR A 256 0.08 6.65 11.56
CA THR A 256 -0.57 5.92 12.66
C THR A 256 -1.89 6.61 13.02
N LEU A 257 -2.66 6.03 13.92
CA LEU A 257 -3.91 6.64 14.40
C LEU A 257 -3.67 8.01 15.07
N SER A 258 -2.59 8.11 15.87
CA SER A 258 -2.23 9.36 16.59
C SER A 258 -1.35 10.30 15.78
N GLN A 259 -0.67 9.81 14.75
CA GLN A 259 0.25 10.54 13.88
C GLN A 259 -0.05 10.18 12.41
N PRO A 260 -1.20 10.59 11.87
CA PRO A 260 -1.66 10.18 10.54
C PRO A 260 -0.80 10.73 9.39
N ASP A 261 -0.09 11.81 9.61
CA ASP A 261 0.72 12.57 8.65
C ASP A 261 2.24 12.39 8.82
N PHE A 262 2.66 11.49 9.71
CA PHE A 262 4.06 11.16 9.93
C PHE A 262 4.58 10.08 8.99
N VAL A 263 5.84 10.22 8.62
CA VAL A 263 6.62 9.26 7.82
C VAL A 263 7.90 8.93 8.55
N TRP A 264 8.22 7.66 8.64
CA TRP A 264 9.46 7.15 9.22
C TRP A 264 10.19 6.28 8.21
N ALA A 265 11.49 6.48 8.07
CA ALA A 265 12.34 5.60 7.27
C ALA A 265 13.43 4.98 8.13
N SER A 266 13.70 3.71 7.92
CA SER A 266 14.77 2.98 8.62
C SER A 266 16.15 3.54 8.31
N LYS A 267 17.16 3.19 9.11
CA LYS A 267 18.57 3.34 8.71
C LYS A 267 18.81 2.62 7.39
N THR A 268 19.75 3.14 6.59
CA THR A 268 20.08 2.55 5.29
C THR A 268 20.50 1.09 5.43
N ALA A 269 19.85 0.19 4.71
CA ALA A 269 20.05 -1.27 4.72
C ALA A 269 19.81 -1.97 6.08
N LEU A 270 19.30 -1.25 7.08
CA LEU A 270 18.96 -1.78 8.41
C LEU A 270 17.45 -1.62 8.64
N TYR A 271 16.65 -2.44 7.99
CA TYR A 271 15.19 -2.33 7.90
C TYR A 271 14.43 -2.43 9.23
N TYR A 272 15.09 -2.87 10.30
CA TYR A 272 14.53 -3.02 11.65
C TYR A 272 15.02 -1.94 12.62
N ASN A 273 15.81 -0.96 12.13
CA ASN A 273 16.43 0.07 12.95
C ASN A 273 15.92 1.47 12.55
N PHE A 274 15.18 2.12 13.45
CA PHE A 274 14.61 3.46 13.29
C PHE A 274 15.19 4.46 14.30
N ASP A 275 16.37 4.18 14.84
CA ASP A 275 17.07 5.13 15.70
C ASP A 275 17.56 6.35 14.91
N LEU A 276 17.16 7.56 15.36
CA LEU A 276 17.48 8.82 14.69
C LEU A 276 18.98 9.17 14.75
N GLY A 277 19.73 8.56 15.67
CA GLY A 277 21.17 8.74 15.78
C GLY A 277 21.59 10.19 15.94
N THR A 278 22.63 10.57 15.19
CA THR A 278 23.21 11.93 15.20
C THR A 278 22.89 12.73 13.93
N SER A 279 21.89 12.29 13.16
CA SER A 279 21.54 12.83 11.83
C SER A 279 22.62 12.58 10.76
N ALA A 280 23.39 11.50 10.90
CA ALA A 280 24.30 11.05 9.84
C ALA A 280 23.49 10.63 8.58
N ALA A 281 24.14 10.64 7.42
CA ALA A 281 23.46 10.37 6.15
C ALA A 281 22.75 9.00 6.08
N ASN A 282 23.24 8.01 6.83
CA ASN A 282 22.67 6.67 6.93
C ASN A 282 21.70 6.47 8.10
N ASP A 283 21.51 7.47 8.97
CA ASP A 283 20.56 7.40 10.09
C ASP A 283 19.12 7.39 9.60
N SER A 284 18.20 7.01 10.50
CA SER A 284 16.76 6.97 10.20
C SER A 284 16.19 8.36 9.97
N ILE A 285 15.08 8.44 9.28
CA ILE A 285 14.42 9.69 8.90
C ILE A 285 13.04 9.74 9.53
N GLU A 286 12.69 10.85 10.13
CA GLU A 286 11.34 11.17 10.59
C GLU A 286 10.89 12.48 9.96
N LEU A 287 9.72 12.46 9.31
CA LEU A 287 9.16 13.64 8.64
C LEU A 287 7.67 13.76 8.97
N VAL A 288 7.21 15.00 8.95
CA VAL A 288 5.80 15.35 9.13
C VAL A 288 5.32 16.15 7.91
N ALA A 289 4.12 15.84 7.42
CA ALA A 289 3.47 16.67 6.41
C ALA A 289 2.96 17.96 7.07
N SER A 290 3.77 19.02 7.02
CA SER A 290 3.38 20.34 7.55
C SER A 290 2.41 21.06 6.62
N ILE A 291 1.13 20.66 6.63
CA ILE A 291 0.04 21.28 5.87
C ILE A 291 -1.19 21.47 6.77
N GLY A 292 -2.02 22.46 6.43
CA GLY A 292 -3.22 22.79 7.21
C GLY A 292 -4.34 21.75 7.19
N GLU A 293 -4.19 20.64 6.46
CA GLU A 293 -5.14 19.53 6.38
C GLU A 293 -4.44 18.23 6.77
N ILE A 294 -5.00 17.53 7.75
CA ILE A 294 -4.51 16.22 8.18
C ILE A 294 -5.03 15.17 7.19
N GLY A 295 -4.12 14.56 6.41
CA GLY A 295 -4.42 13.45 5.53
C GLY A 295 -3.68 12.20 5.98
N THR A 296 -4.40 11.13 6.34
CA THR A 296 -3.77 9.85 6.68
C THR A 296 -2.96 9.32 5.50
N ILE A 297 -1.69 9.00 5.74
CA ILE A 297 -0.83 8.36 4.75
C ILE A 297 -1.36 6.96 4.47
N ARG A 298 -1.54 6.64 3.19
CA ARG A 298 -2.10 5.36 2.72
C ARG A 298 -1.11 4.52 1.97
N HIS A 299 -0.27 5.15 1.11
CA HIS A 299 0.61 4.38 0.23
C HIS A 299 1.93 5.09 -0.01
N PHE A 300 2.97 4.27 -0.18
CA PHE A 300 4.25 4.67 -0.73
C PHE A 300 4.47 3.99 -2.07
N VAL A 301 4.98 4.73 -3.05
CA VAL A 301 5.40 4.17 -4.34
C VAL A 301 6.81 4.64 -4.64
N SER A 302 7.72 3.69 -4.81
CA SER A 302 9.08 3.94 -5.23
C SER A 302 9.12 4.12 -6.75
N ASN A 303 9.51 5.30 -7.20
CA ASN A 303 9.75 5.63 -8.59
C ASN A 303 11.11 6.37 -8.67
N ARG A 304 11.30 7.33 -9.59
CA ARG A 304 12.46 8.23 -9.56
C ARG A 304 12.59 8.91 -8.18
N ASP A 305 11.48 9.43 -7.69
CA ASP A 305 11.30 9.97 -6.35
C ASP A 305 10.39 9.03 -5.55
N ILE A 306 10.34 9.11 -4.24
CA ILE A 306 9.33 8.42 -3.46
C ILE A 306 8.03 9.24 -3.48
N HIS A 307 6.96 8.63 -3.98
CA HIS A 307 5.62 9.19 -3.98
C HIS A 307 4.86 8.75 -2.73
N ILE A 308 4.16 9.69 -2.12
CA ILE A 308 3.40 9.48 -0.88
C ILE A 308 1.96 9.91 -1.14
N PHE A 309 1.06 8.95 -1.04
CA PHE A 309 -0.37 9.17 -1.24
C PHE A 309 -1.08 9.20 0.11
N THR A 310 -1.84 10.27 0.33
CA THR A 310 -2.65 10.42 1.54
C THR A 310 -4.14 10.43 1.18
N ALA A 311 -5.00 10.44 2.20
CA ALA A 311 -6.43 10.55 2.00
C ALA A 311 -6.88 11.89 1.39
N SER A 312 -6.04 12.92 1.40
CA SER A 312 -6.39 14.28 0.95
C SER A 312 -5.46 14.87 -0.10
N SER A 313 -4.25 14.34 -0.28
CA SER A 313 -3.21 14.96 -1.12
C SER A 313 -2.17 13.95 -1.59
N GLU A 314 -1.43 14.33 -2.62
CA GLU A 314 -0.28 13.61 -3.15
C GLU A 314 1.00 14.41 -2.91
N PHE A 315 2.01 13.72 -2.38
CA PHE A 315 3.31 14.27 -2.05
C PHE A 315 4.42 13.48 -2.73
N TYR A 316 5.60 14.07 -2.75
CA TYR A 316 6.84 13.37 -3.05
C TYR A 316 7.98 13.88 -2.18
N ILE A 317 9.00 13.06 -2.02
CA ILE A 317 10.29 13.48 -1.47
C ILE A 317 11.28 13.48 -2.64
N PRO A 318 11.82 14.64 -3.01
CA PRO A 318 12.71 14.73 -4.17
C PRO A 318 14.07 14.07 -3.90
N THR A 319 14.55 13.34 -4.89
CA THR A 319 15.94 12.89 -4.96
C THR A 319 16.77 13.96 -5.66
N PHE A 320 17.72 14.58 -4.96
CA PHE A 320 18.50 15.68 -5.52
C PHE A 320 19.71 15.15 -6.30
N GLN A 321 19.76 15.38 -7.62
CA GLN A 321 20.94 15.24 -8.50
C GLN A 321 21.87 14.05 -8.17
N ASN A 322 21.31 12.85 -7.98
CA ASN A 322 22.00 11.62 -7.59
C ASN A 322 22.50 11.59 -6.12
N GLU A 323 22.07 12.49 -5.26
CA GLU A 323 22.28 12.37 -3.83
C GLU A 323 21.15 11.57 -3.18
N PRO A 324 21.47 10.58 -2.33
CA PRO A 324 20.45 9.79 -1.64
C PRO A 324 19.68 10.65 -0.62
N ILE A 325 18.47 10.22 -0.30
CA ILE A 325 17.66 10.86 0.76
C ILE A 325 18.33 10.62 2.11
N THR A 326 18.61 11.72 2.82
CA THR A 326 19.25 11.73 4.14
C THR A 326 18.38 12.48 5.15
N PRO A 327 18.62 12.34 6.48
CA PRO A 327 17.88 13.11 7.48
C PRO A 327 17.94 14.63 7.29
N LEU A 328 19.01 15.13 6.66
CA LEU A 328 19.23 16.58 6.50
C LEU A 328 18.61 17.17 5.23
N ASN A 329 18.43 16.36 4.17
CA ASN A 329 17.87 16.82 2.89
C ASN A 329 16.44 16.36 2.62
N ALA A 330 15.91 15.45 3.41
CA ALA A 330 14.57 14.92 3.24
C ALA A 330 13.50 16.00 3.46
N GLN A 331 12.67 16.23 2.45
CA GLN A 331 11.57 17.18 2.51
C GLN A 331 10.35 16.63 1.80
N MET A 332 9.23 16.51 2.49
CA MET A 332 7.96 16.11 1.90
C MET A 332 7.26 17.31 1.26
N LYS A 333 7.06 17.27 -0.08
CA LYS A 333 6.46 18.35 -0.87
C LYS A 333 5.11 17.94 -1.42
N ARG A 334 4.05 18.68 -1.07
CA ARG A 334 2.72 18.51 -1.65
C ARG A 334 2.72 18.99 -3.09
N GLN A 335 2.08 18.24 -3.98
CA GLN A 335 1.92 18.57 -5.39
C GLN A 335 0.46 18.77 -5.78
N THR A 336 -0.39 17.82 -5.42
CA THR A 336 -1.82 17.86 -5.75
C THR A 336 -2.67 17.52 -4.52
N ASN A 337 -3.99 17.74 -4.61
CA ASN A 337 -4.91 17.63 -3.49
C ASN A 337 -6.17 16.81 -3.85
N PHE A 338 -6.00 15.72 -4.58
CA PHE A 338 -7.11 14.84 -4.96
C PHE A 338 -7.38 13.73 -3.94
N GLY A 339 -6.35 13.29 -3.23
CA GLY A 339 -6.39 12.18 -2.29
C GLY A 339 -6.53 10.82 -2.97
N ALA A 340 -5.90 9.80 -2.42
CA ALA A 340 -5.95 8.43 -2.90
C ALA A 340 -6.94 7.57 -2.10
N GLY A 341 -7.56 6.60 -2.77
CA GLY A 341 -8.32 5.51 -2.15
C GLY A 341 -7.42 4.48 -1.46
N PHE A 342 -8.00 3.34 -1.07
CA PHE A 342 -7.25 2.22 -0.48
C PHE A 342 -6.59 1.32 -1.52
N VAL A 343 -7.01 1.39 -2.78
CA VAL A 343 -6.39 0.65 -3.87
C VAL A 343 -4.92 1.05 -3.98
N ARG A 344 -4.04 0.06 -3.94
CA ARG A 344 -2.61 0.29 -4.05
C ARG A 344 -2.27 0.98 -5.37
N PRO A 345 -1.60 2.14 -5.34
CA PRO A 345 -1.10 2.79 -6.54
C PRO A 345 0.05 1.97 -7.15
N GLU A 346 0.11 1.94 -8.47
CA GLU A 346 1.11 1.16 -9.20
C GLU A 346 1.93 2.03 -10.16
N PRO A 347 3.25 1.78 -10.30
CA PRO A 347 4.08 2.49 -11.26
C PRO A 347 3.73 2.07 -12.70
N PHE A 348 3.59 3.05 -13.60
CA PHE A 348 3.24 2.83 -14.98
C PHE A 348 3.89 3.87 -15.91
N TYR A 349 4.85 3.46 -16.74
CA TYR A 349 5.56 4.32 -17.70
C TYR A 349 6.14 5.62 -17.10
N GLY A 350 6.75 5.53 -15.93
CA GLY A 350 7.35 6.67 -15.24
C GLY A 350 6.37 7.56 -14.47
N ALA A 351 5.06 7.30 -14.59
CA ALA A 351 4.03 7.84 -13.72
C ALA A 351 3.66 6.85 -12.62
N THR A 352 2.84 7.27 -11.68
CA THR A 352 2.15 6.39 -10.73
C THR A 352 0.65 6.51 -10.95
N VAL A 353 -0.01 5.39 -11.23
CA VAL A 353 -1.47 5.35 -11.39
C VAL A 353 -2.12 5.08 -10.03
N PHE A 354 -3.15 5.84 -9.70
CA PHE A 354 -3.86 5.70 -8.43
C PHE A 354 -5.37 5.94 -8.58
N ASN A 355 -6.13 5.34 -7.68
CA ASN A 355 -7.55 5.60 -7.54
C ASN A 355 -7.76 6.84 -6.67
N GLN A 356 -8.45 7.87 -7.19
CA GLN A 356 -8.84 9.04 -6.40
C GLN A 356 -9.83 8.63 -5.30
N ILE A 357 -9.74 9.26 -4.14
CA ILE A 357 -10.75 9.14 -3.10
C ILE A 357 -12.15 9.45 -3.66
N GLY A 358 -13.16 8.67 -3.26
CA GLY A 358 -14.52 8.76 -3.85
C GLY A 358 -14.78 7.74 -4.96
N GLY A 359 -13.78 6.94 -5.38
CA GLY A 359 -13.97 5.70 -6.14
C GLY A 359 -14.52 5.84 -7.57
N LYS A 360 -14.42 7.02 -8.20
CA LYS A 360 -14.98 7.27 -9.54
C LYS A 360 -13.97 7.73 -10.59
N MET A 361 -12.71 7.88 -10.19
CA MET A 361 -11.69 8.43 -11.07
C MET A 361 -10.34 7.75 -10.85
N ILE A 362 -9.72 7.37 -11.95
CA ILE A 362 -8.33 6.91 -11.98
C ILE A 362 -7.47 8.04 -12.51
N ARG A 363 -6.37 8.31 -11.80
CA ARG A 363 -5.42 9.36 -12.15
C ARG A 363 -4.01 8.80 -12.31
N GLN A 364 -3.21 9.53 -13.07
CA GLN A 364 -1.77 9.30 -13.14
C GLN A 364 -1.02 10.47 -12.52
N PHE A 365 -0.14 10.18 -11.56
CA PHE A 365 0.77 11.13 -10.94
C PHE A 365 2.07 11.11 -11.71
N VAL A 366 2.31 12.14 -12.51
CA VAL A 366 3.40 12.21 -13.49
C VAL A 366 4.16 13.51 -13.35
N TYR A 367 5.49 13.47 -13.50
CA TYR A 367 6.33 14.67 -13.50
C TYR A 367 6.22 15.41 -14.82
N ASP A 368 5.98 16.71 -14.76
CA ASP A 368 5.97 17.62 -15.90
C ASP A 368 7.23 18.50 -15.85
N ASP A 369 8.12 18.28 -16.80
CA ASP A 369 9.39 19.01 -16.89
C ASP A 369 9.18 20.52 -17.17
N THR A 370 8.07 20.89 -17.81
CA THR A 370 7.76 22.29 -18.13
C THR A 370 7.37 23.08 -16.89
N GLU A 371 6.59 22.47 -16.00
CA GLU A 371 6.15 23.09 -14.75
C GLU A 371 7.10 22.80 -13.59
N ASN A 372 8.05 21.88 -13.78
CA ASN A 372 8.95 21.38 -12.74
C ASN A 372 8.17 20.88 -11.51
N ALA A 373 7.07 20.18 -11.74
CA ALA A 373 6.14 19.72 -10.72
C ALA A 373 5.48 18.40 -11.13
N TYR A 374 4.99 17.65 -10.15
CA TYR A 374 4.12 16.51 -10.41
C TYR A 374 2.68 16.97 -10.61
N LYS A 375 2.00 16.36 -11.58
CA LYS A 375 0.57 16.55 -11.88
C LYS A 375 -0.20 15.26 -11.67
N SER A 376 -1.46 15.38 -11.32
CA SER A 376 -2.40 14.24 -11.20
C SER A 376 -3.44 14.31 -12.32
N ASP A 377 -3.08 13.83 -13.51
CA ASP A 377 -3.95 13.86 -14.67
C ASP A 377 -4.98 12.71 -14.63
N PRO A 378 -6.27 12.98 -14.87
CA PRO A 378 -7.29 11.96 -14.90
C PRO A 378 -7.23 11.17 -16.22
N ILE A 379 -7.11 9.83 -16.14
CA ILE A 379 -7.07 8.95 -17.32
C ILE A 379 -8.41 8.29 -17.62
N SER A 380 -9.38 8.35 -16.70
CA SER A 380 -10.71 7.75 -16.86
C SER A 380 -11.86 8.75 -17.08
N VAL A 381 -11.57 10.01 -17.45
CA VAL A 381 -12.59 11.07 -17.57
C VAL A 381 -13.77 10.67 -18.48
N LEU A 382 -13.45 10.14 -19.66
CA LEU A 382 -14.49 9.76 -20.63
C LEU A 382 -15.14 8.40 -20.32
N SER A 383 -14.56 7.66 -19.39
CA SER A 383 -14.97 6.30 -19.03
C SER A 383 -15.24 6.15 -17.52
N SER A 384 -15.60 7.26 -16.86
CA SER A 384 -15.87 7.26 -15.41
C SER A 384 -17.03 6.35 -15.01
N HIS A 385 -17.92 6.01 -15.94
CA HIS A 385 -19.02 5.06 -15.74
C HIS A 385 -18.54 3.62 -15.57
N LEU A 386 -17.32 3.28 -16.02
CA LEU A 386 -16.70 1.97 -15.83
C LEU A 386 -15.97 1.85 -14.48
N ILE A 387 -15.76 2.95 -13.76
CA ILE A 387 -15.06 2.97 -12.49
C ILE A 387 -16.07 3.10 -11.37
N ASN A 388 -16.18 2.06 -10.53
CA ASN A 388 -17.17 1.99 -9.46
C ASN A 388 -16.58 1.39 -8.19
N ASP A 389 -16.10 2.28 -7.31
CA ASP A 389 -15.48 1.93 -6.03
C ASP A 389 -14.42 0.81 -6.18
N PRO A 390 -13.29 1.09 -6.89
CA PRO A 390 -12.23 0.11 -7.09
C PRO A 390 -11.71 -0.48 -5.78
N VAL A 391 -11.53 -1.80 -5.79
CA VAL A 391 -10.98 -2.55 -4.63
C VAL A 391 -9.58 -3.07 -4.87
N GLN A 392 -9.21 -3.29 -6.15
CA GLN A 392 -7.89 -3.78 -6.50
C GLN A 392 -7.48 -3.31 -7.90
N MET A 393 -6.19 -3.17 -8.11
CA MET A 393 -5.61 -2.83 -9.42
C MET A 393 -4.36 -3.68 -9.65
N CYS A 394 -4.15 -4.11 -10.88
CA CYS A 394 -2.89 -4.69 -11.31
C CYS A 394 -2.52 -4.21 -12.72
N ILE A 395 -1.23 -4.23 -13.03
CA ILE A 395 -0.69 -3.71 -14.29
C ILE A 395 0.13 -4.79 -14.99
N VAL A 396 -0.05 -4.87 -16.31
CA VAL A 396 0.83 -5.61 -17.21
C VAL A 396 1.44 -4.61 -18.18
N ALA A 397 2.74 -4.39 -18.08
CA ALA A 397 3.47 -3.48 -18.95
C ALA A 397 4.24 -4.29 -20.00
N GLY A 398 3.93 -4.06 -21.27
CA GLY A 398 4.61 -4.71 -22.40
C GLY A 398 4.44 -6.23 -22.40
N ALA A 399 3.27 -6.73 -22.80
CA ALA A 399 3.09 -8.17 -23.03
C ALA A 399 4.14 -8.70 -24.00
N VAL A 400 4.63 -9.91 -23.76
CA VAL A 400 5.80 -10.52 -24.44
C VAL A 400 5.72 -10.45 -25.98
N ASP A 401 4.52 -10.45 -26.53
CA ASP A 401 4.28 -10.47 -27.98
C ASP A 401 3.63 -9.17 -28.53
N THR A 402 3.35 -8.19 -27.68
CA THR A 402 2.72 -6.93 -28.08
C THR A 402 3.35 -5.75 -27.36
N SER A 403 3.40 -4.59 -28.00
CA SER A 403 3.82 -3.33 -27.36
C SER A 403 2.72 -2.72 -26.47
N GLU A 404 1.65 -3.44 -26.24
CA GLU A 404 0.48 -2.99 -25.48
C GLU A 404 0.66 -3.23 -23.99
N SER A 405 0.13 -2.33 -23.20
CA SER A 405 0.11 -2.43 -21.75
C SER A 405 -1.30 -2.27 -21.25
N PHE A 406 -1.59 -2.96 -20.16
CA PHE A 406 -2.92 -3.02 -19.59
C PHE A 406 -2.91 -2.63 -18.11
N ILE A 407 -3.94 -1.89 -17.70
CA ILE A 407 -4.28 -1.67 -16.29
C ILE A 407 -5.63 -2.32 -16.07
N PHE A 408 -5.67 -3.31 -15.19
CA PHE A 408 -6.89 -3.99 -14.77
C PHE A 408 -7.34 -3.43 -13.44
N ILE A 409 -8.61 -3.04 -13.35
CA ILE A 409 -9.21 -2.43 -12.17
C ILE A 409 -10.44 -3.23 -11.79
N LEU A 410 -10.37 -3.89 -10.65
CA LEU A 410 -11.48 -4.62 -10.08
C LEU A 410 -12.37 -3.65 -9.30
N ASN A 411 -13.62 -3.53 -9.71
CA ASN A 411 -14.64 -2.77 -9.01
C ASN A 411 -15.27 -3.59 -7.87
N PHE A 412 -15.83 -2.90 -6.89
CA PHE A 412 -16.56 -3.53 -5.77
C PHE A 412 -17.73 -4.40 -6.23
N THR A 413 -18.32 -4.07 -7.37
CA THR A 413 -19.42 -4.83 -8.00
C THR A 413 -19.00 -6.16 -8.60
N GLY A 414 -17.69 -6.45 -8.68
CA GLY A 414 -17.16 -7.68 -9.24
C GLY A 414 -16.99 -7.65 -10.76
N ASP A 415 -17.12 -6.50 -11.39
CA ASP A 415 -16.77 -6.25 -12.79
C ASP A 415 -15.33 -5.70 -12.91
N LEU A 416 -14.73 -5.87 -14.09
CA LEU A 416 -13.34 -5.53 -14.34
C LEU A 416 -13.24 -4.45 -15.42
N ALA A 417 -12.86 -3.23 -15.03
CA ALA A 417 -12.52 -2.17 -15.97
C ALA A 417 -11.08 -2.33 -16.44
N VAL A 418 -10.85 -2.27 -17.74
CA VAL A 418 -9.53 -2.50 -18.34
C VAL A 418 -9.13 -1.30 -19.19
N TYR A 419 -7.98 -0.72 -18.86
CA TYR A 419 -7.35 0.33 -19.65
C TYR A 419 -6.23 -0.27 -20.48
N ASN A 420 -6.38 -0.21 -21.80
CA ASN A 420 -5.34 -0.60 -22.74
C ASN A 420 -4.64 0.65 -23.26
N VAL A 421 -3.32 0.61 -23.33
CA VAL A 421 -2.52 1.71 -23.88
C VAL A 421 -1.32 1.21 -24.68
N ASN A 422 -1.17 1.81 -25.87
CA ASN A 422 0.03 1.71 -26.68
C ASN A 422 0.63 3.11 -26.83
N LYS A 423 1.67 3.40 -26.06
CA LYS A 423 2.31 4.73 -26.08
C LYS A 423 3.04 5.03 -27.38
N LEU A 424 3.56 4.03 -28.08
CA LEU A 424 4.28 4.21 -29.33
C LEU A 424 3.34 4.71 -30.42
N GLU A 425 2.11 4.22 -30.45
CA GLU A 425 1.08 4.61 -31.41
C GLU A 425 0.15 5.71 -30.88
N ASN A 426 0.37 6.19 -29.65
CA ASN A 426 -0.48 7.17 -28.98
C ASN A 426 -1.97 6.75 -28.94
N ARG A 427 -2.22 5.48 -28.67
CA ARG A 427 -3.56 4.89 -28.57
C ARG A 427 -3.85 4.48 -27.14
N ALA A 428 -5.03 4.81 -26.67
CA ALA A 428 -5.51 4.38 -25.36
C ALA A 428 -7.03 4.21 -25.38
N GLY A 429 -7.52 3.24 -24.63
CA GLY A 429 -8.96 2.96 -24.55
C GLY A 429 -9.33 2.20 -23.30
N TRP A 430 -10.57 2.38 -22.87
CA TRP A 430 -11.17 1.65 -21.76
C TRP A 430 -12.18 0.63 -22.28
N SER A 431 -12.21 -0.53 -21.67
CA SER A 431 -13.19 -1.59 -21.90
C SER A 431 -13.66 -2.17 -20.59
N ASN A 432 -14.79 -2.84 -20.60
CA ASN A 432 -15.31 -3.61 -19.48
C ASN A 432 -15.13 -5.10 -19.80
N PHE A 433 -14.49 -5.86 -18.88
CA PHE A 433 -14.42 -7.31 -18.98
C PHE A 433 -15.46 -7.89 -18.04
N VAL A 434 -16.34 -8.70 -18.61
CA VAL A 434 -17.41 -9.37 -17.92
C VAL A 434 -17.14 -10.87 -17.85
N THR A 435 -17.69 -11.53 -16.87
CA THR A 435 -17.66 -12.98 -16.66
C THR A 435 -19.06 -13.44 -16.29
N ASP A 436 -19.35 -14.71 -16.46
CA ASP A 436 -20.59 -15.34 -15.95
C ASP A 436 -20.60 -15.48 -14.41
N GLY A 437 -19.47 -15.17 -13.78
CA GLY A 437 -19.30 -15.03 -12.34
C GLY A 437 -19.08 -13.58 -11.89
N LEU A 438 -18.39 -13.44 -10.76
CA LEU A 438 -17.96 -12.16 -10.21
C LEU A 438 -16.46 -12.20 -9.93
N PHE A 439 -15.71 -11.25 -10.45
CA PHE A 439 -14.30 -11.09 -10.07
C PHE A 439 -14.20 -10.74 -8.59
N HIS A 440 -13.37 -11.46 -7.86
CA HIS A 440 -13.16 -11.28 -6.42
C HIS A 440 -11.77 -10.78 -6.08
N SER A 441 -10.75 -11.20 -6.83
CA SER A 441 -9.37 -10.72 -6.70
C SER A 441 -8.64 -10.84 -8.02
N ILE A 442 -7.70 -9.94 -8.28
CA ILE A 442 -6.87 -9.93 -9.48
C ILE A 442 -5.40 -9.72 -9.11
N MET A 443 -4.50 -10.30 -9.85
CA MET A 443 -3.06 -10.06 -9.71
C MET A 443 -2.33 -10.27 -11.03
N SER A 444 -1.21 -9.60 -11.21
CA SER A 444 -0.30 -9.81 -12.32
C SER A 444 1.03 -10.39 -11.82
N ILE A 445 1.56 -11.35 -12.56
CA ILE A 445 2.90 -11.91 -12.36
C ILE A 445 3.58 -11.89 -13.72
N GLU A 446 4.62 -11.07 -13.86
CA GLU A 446 5.27 -10.80 -15.14
C GLU A 446 4.25 -10.28 -16.18
N SER A 447 4.04 -11.02 -17.27
CA SER A 447 3.06 -10.68 -18.32
C SER A 447 1.72 -11.43 -18.20
N ARG A 448 1.51 -12.20 -17.14
CA ARG A 448 0.30 -13.01 -16.93
C ARG A 448 -0.60 -12.37 -15.89
N VAL A 449 -1.90 -12.44 -16.12
CA VAL A 449 -2.93 -11.96 -15.19
C VAL A 449 -3.70 -13.15 -14.65
N PHE A 450 -3.78 -13.22 -13.33
CA PHE A 450 -4.57 -14.23 -12.61
C PHE A 450 -5.74 -13.54 -11.92
N ALA A 451 -6.87 -14.22 -11.89
CA ALA A 451 -8.07 -13.77 -11.20
C ALA A 451 -8.65 -14.88 -10.34
N VAL A 452 -9.17 -14.51 -9.18
CA VAL A 452 -10.11 -15.36 -8.44
C VAL A 452 -11.50 -14.89 -8.79
N ILE A 453 -12.29 -15.79 -9.37
CA ILE A 453 -13.65 -15.50 -9.81
C ILE A 453 -14.60 -16.43 -9.04
N LYS A 454 -15.71 -15.89 -8.62
CA LYS A 454 -16.78 -16.60 -7.93
C LYS A 454 -17.83 -17.01 -8.98
N TYR A 455 -17.94 -18.31 -9.25
CA TYR A 455 -18.89 -18.89 -10.21
C TYR A 455 -19.97 -19.72 -9.52
N ASP A 456 -21.15 -19.80 -10.14
CA ASP A 456 -22.08 -20.92 -9.95
C ASP A 456 -21.72 -22.01 -10.98
N LEU A 457 -21.06 -23.06 -10.50
CA LEU A 457 -20.60 -24.18 -11.36
C LEU A 457 -21.67 -25.26 -11.56
N GLY A 458 -22.91 -25.01 -11.20
CA GLY A 458 -24.05 -25.91 -11.16
C GLY A 458 -24.49 -26.18 -9.73
N ALA A 459 -25.61 -26.87 -9.58
CA ALA A 459 -26.23 -27.23 -8.29
C ALA A 459 -26.52 -26.05 -7.34
N GLY A 460 -26.38 -24.79 -7.79
CA GLY A 460 -26.63 -23.59 -6.99
C GLY A 460 -25.60 -23.35 -5.88
N THR A 461 -24.39 -23.94 -5.99
CA THR A 461 -23.29 -23.75 -5.05
C THR A 461 -22.24 -22.82 -5.68
N GLU A 462 -22.05 -21.64 -5.08
CA GLU A 462 -21.01 -20.72 -5.51
C GLU A 462 -19.61 -21.22 -5.09
N GLN A 463 -18.66 -21.17 -6.01
CA GLN A 463 -17.28 -21.61 -5.78
C GLN A 463 -16.29 -20.54 -6.26
N PHE A 464 -15.18 -20.41 -5.53
CA PHE A 464 -14.06 -19.57 -5.92
C PHE A 464 -13.08 -20.36 -6.79
N VAL A 465 -12.86 -19.89 -8.01
CA VAL A 465 -11.96 -20.52 -8.98
C VAL A 465 -10.80 -19.59 -9.27
N LEU A 466 -9.57 -20.10 -9.15
CA LEU A 466 -8.38 -19.39 -9.62
C LEU A 466 -8.22 -19.60 -11.12
N THR A 467 -8.26 -18.52 -11.88
CA THR A 467 -8.20 -18.51 -13.33
C THR A 467 -7.03 -17.66 -13.83
N GLU A 468 -6.61 -17.89 -15.06
CA GLU A 468 -5.66 -17.06 -15.80
C GLU A 468 -6.36 -16.44 -17.01
N LEU A 469 -6.20 -15.12 -17.21
CA LEU A 469 -6.64 -14.48 -18.45
C LEU A 469 -5.70 -14.92 -19.58
N ASN A 470 -6.21 -15.74 -20.49
CA ASN A 470 -5.43 -16.35 -21.56
C ASN A 470 -6.08 -16.08 -22.92
N ALA A 471 -5.37 -15.37 -23.81
CA ALA A 471 -5.86 -15.00 -25.14
C ALA A 471 -6.15 -16.20 -26.08
N ASN A 472 -5.67 -17.41 -25.75
CA ASN A 472 -5.92 -18.63 -26.51
C ASN A 472 -7.22 -19.33 -26.13
N MET A 473 -7.95 -18.84 -25.12
CA MET A 473 -9.25 -19.34 -24.70
C MET A 473 -10.36 -18.44 -25.26
N ASN A 474 -11.36 -19.04 -25.91
CA ASN A 474 -12.46 -18.29 -26.54
C ASN A 474 -13.69 -18.15 -25.63
N ILE A 475 -13.72 -18.86 -24.51
CA ILE A 475 -14.82 -18.89 -23.55
C ILE A 475 -14.26 -18.72 -22.13
N ASP A 476 -15.09 -18.26 -21.22
CA ASP A 476 -14.74 -18.00 -19.83
C ASP A 476 -14.72 -19.28 -18.99
N ASN A 477 -13.92 -19.33 -17.91
CA ASN A 477 -13.69 -20.52 -17.09
C ASN A 477 -13.37 -21.77 -17.93
N ALA A 478 -12.61 -21.61 -19.00
CA ALA A 478 -12.38 -22.59 -20.01
C ALA A 478 -11.23 -23.54 -19.66
N ASN A 479 -11.45 -24.81 -19.98
CA ASN A 479 -10.38 -25.80 -20.03
C ASN A 479 -10.42 -26.59 -21.35
N ASN A 480 -9.25 -27.09 -21.74
CA ASN A 480 -9.14 -28.02 -22.87
C ASN A 480 -9.41 -29.43 -22.39
N TYR A 481 -10.37 -30.09 -23.01
CA TYR A 481 -10.74 -31.45 -22.70
C TYR A 481 -10.46 -32.37 -23.88
N THR A 482 -10.10 -33.60 -23.56
CA THR A 482 -9.99 -34.70 -24.54
C THR A 482 -11.03 -35.76 -24.21
N GLY A 483 -11.63 -36.35 -25.25
CA GLY A 483 -12.68 -37.33 -25.10
C GLY A 483 -12.72 -38.31 -26.26
N THR A 484 -13.72 -39.16 -26.28
CA THR A 484 -13.97 -40.15 -27.35
C THR A 484 -15.43 -40.07 -27.81
N ALA A 485 -15.63 -40.14 -29.12
CA ALA A 485 -16.97 -40.16 -29.71
C ALA A 485 -17.84 -38.95 -29.29
N GLY A 486 -17.25 -37.75 -29.13
CA GLY A 486 -17.98 -36.57 -28.76
C GLY A 486 -18.39 -36.48 -27.28
N VAL A 487 -17.85 -37.33 -26.39
CA VAL A 487 -18.15 -37.31 -24.95
C VAL A 487 -16.91 -36.88 -24.16
N PHE A 488 -17.05 -35.87 -23.32
CA PHE A 488 -15.97 -35.25 -22.55
C PHE A 488 -16.28 -35.28 -21.06
N ASN A 489 -15.35 -35.80 -20.25
CA ASN A 489 -15.49 -35.76 -18.80
C ASN A 489 -15.05 -34.41 -18.26
N VAL A 490 -15.96 -33.67 -17.60
CA VAL A 490 -15.78 -32.34 -17.06
C VAL A 490 -16.02 -32.26 -15.55
N SER A 491 -16.18 -33.41 -14.89
CA SER A 491 -16.55 -33.54 -13.48
C SER A 491 -15.56 -32.89 -12.49
N ASN A 492 -14.35 -32.59 -12.94
CA ASN A 492 -13.34 -31.89 -12.10
C ASN A 492 -13.62 -30.39 -11.93
N PHE A 493 -14.45 -29.79 -12.81
CA PHE A 493 -14.68 -28.35 -12.83
C PHE A 493 -16.15 -27.96 -12.84
N PHE A 494 -17.04 -28.80 -13.39
CA PHE A 494 -18.46 -28.47 -13.53
C PHE A 494 -19.32 -29.51 -12.87
N ASP A 495 -20.30 -29.06 -12.11
CA ASP A 495 -21.29 -29.93 -11.48
C ASP A 495 -22.39 -30.34 -12.46
N ASN A 496 -23.12 -31.44 -12.14
CA ASN A 496 -24.26 -31.84 -12.92
C ASN A 496 -25.35 -30.75 -12.94
N GLY A 497 -25.84 -30.43 -14.12
CA GLY A 497 -26.84 -29.40 -14.33
C GLY A 497 -26.23 -28.05 -14.78
N ALA A 498 -24.90 -27.88 -14.74
CA ALA A 498 -24.26 -26.73 -15.32
C ALA A 498 -24.52 -26.65 -16.82
N VAL A 499 -24.85 -25.46 -17.32
CA VAL A 499 -24.98 -25.20 -18.76
C VAL A 499 -23.68 -24.59 -19.23
N VAL A 500 -22.99 -25.26 -20.14
CA VAL A 500 -21.65 -24.87 -20.61
C VAL A 500 -21.63 -24.73 -22.12
N ASP A 501 -20.79 -23.83 -22.60
CA ASP A 501 -20.51 -23.63 -24.02
C ASP A 501 -19.37 -24.57 -24.44
N VAL A 502 -19.48 -25.14 -25.63
CA VAL A 502 -18.46 -26.02 -26.19
C VAL A 502 -17.95 -25.45 -27.52
N VAL A 503 -16.65 -25.32 -27.59
CA VAL A 503 -15.93 -24.79 -28.75
C VAL A 503 -14.89 -25.80 -29.22
N SER A 504 -14.91 -26.14 -30.48
CA SER A 504 -13.80 -26.83 -31.15
C SER A 504 -12.74 -25.78 -31.57
N SER A 505 -11.70 -26.21 -32.29
CA SER A 505 -10.65 -25.26 -32.77
C SER A 505 -11.19 -24.11 -33.61
N THR A 506 -12.30 -24.32 -34.36
CA THR A 506 -12.83 -23.34 -35.31
C THR A 506 -14.34 -23.20 -35.29
N ASP A 507 -15.04 -24.06 -34.56
CA ASP A 507 -16.50 -24.12 -34.58
C ASP A 507 -17.07 -24.06 -33.16
N TYR A 508 -18.11 -23.28 -33.00
CA TYR A 508 -18.95 -23.27 -31.81
C TYR A 508 -20.03 -24.32 -31.96
N LEU A 509 -20.04 -25.29 -31.07
CA LEU A 509 -20.95 -26.45 -31.12
C LEU A 509 -22.29 -26.19 -30.44
N GLY A 510 -22.36 -25.18 -29.58
CA GLY A 510 -23.55 -24.79 -28.85
C GLY A 510 -23.41 -24.96 -27.35
N GLN A 511 -24.54 -24.81 -26.65
CA GLN A 511 -24.64 -24.98 -25.21
C GLN A 511 -25.10 -26.40 -24.89
N PHE A 512 -24.49 -27.01 -23.88
CA PHE A 512 -24.76 -28.35 -23.41
C PHE A 512 -24.90 -28.35 -21.89
N THR A 513 -25.76 -29.25 -21.38
CA THR A 513 -25.92 -29.44 -19.94
C THR A 513 -25.05 -30.62 -19.47
N VAL A 514 -24.29 -30.40 -18.43
CA VAL A 514 -23.45 -31.42 -17.80
C VAL A 514 -24.35 -32.51 -17.17
N ALA A 515 -24.18 -33.75 -17.58
CA ALA A 515 -24.90 -34.90 -17.05
C ALA A 515 -23.94 -36.03 -16.69
N ASN A 516 -24.05 -36.60 -15.49
CA ASN A 516 -23.16 -37.63 -14.96
C ASN A 516 -21.68 -37.29 -15.08
N GLY A 517 -21.34 -36.02 -14.88
CA GLY A 517 -19.97 -35.48 -14.99
C GLY A 517 -19.44 -35.36 -16.42
N ASN A 518 -20.29 -35.51 -17.43
CA ASN A 518 -19.89 -35.45 -18.84
C ASN A 518 -20.68 -34.40 -19.62
N VAL A 519 -20.05 -33.89 -20.66
CA VAL A 519 -20.66 -33.11 -21.76
C VAL A 519 -20.69 -34.03 -22.98
N ASP A 520 -21.88 -34.26 -23.55
CA ASP A 520 -22.09 -35.10 -24.71
C ASP A 520 -22.48 -34.26 -25.93
N VAL A 521 -21.57 -34.12 -26.87
CA VAL A 521 -21.77 -33.42 -28.15
C VAL A 521 -21.88 -34.38 -29.32
N SER A 522 -22.00 -35.68 -29.08
CA SER A 522 -22.01 -36.72 -30.12
C SER A 522 -23.12 -36.55 -31.17
N ALA A 523 -24.24 -35.92 -30.78
CA ALA A 523 -25.33 -35.59 -31.71
C ALA A 523 -24.94 -34.48 -32.72
N VAL A 524 -23.92 -33.67 -32.43
CA VAL A 524 -23.44 -32.58 -33.30
C VAL A 524 -22.18 -33.04 -34.04
N ASP A 525 -21.23 -33.62 -33.31
CA ASP A 525 -19.98 -34.15 -33.86
C ASP A 525 -19.50 -35.38 -33.06
N SER A 526 -19.80 -36.55 -33.59
CA SER A 526 -19.40 -37.83 -33.00
C SER A 526 -17.92 -38.19 -33.23
N ALA A 527 -17.19 -37.43 -34.07
CA ALA A 527 -15.78 -37.65 -34.34
C ALA A 527 -14.89 -36.76 -33.49
N LEU A 528 -15.45 -35.81 -32.75
CA LEU A 528 -14.69 -34.84 -31.95
C LEU A 528 -13.93 -35.54 -30.82
N THR A 529 -12.62 -35.24 -30.73
CA THR A 529 -11.73 -35.81 -29.72
C THR A 529 -11.13 -34.76 -28.77
N SER A 530 -11.26 -33.46 -29.08
CA SER A 530 -10.80 -32.38 -28.24
C SER A 530 -11.65 -31.11 -28.40
N CYS A 531 -11.93 -30.41 -27.30
CA CYS A 531 -12.70 -29.19 -27.29
C CYS A 531 -12.34 -28.32 -26.09
N GLN A 532 -12.72 -27.04 -26.13
CA GLN A 532 -12.81 -26.17 -24.97
C GLN A 532 -14.23 -26.23 -24.42
N VAL A 533 -14.34 -26.34 -23.09
CA VAL A 533 -15.62 -26.30 -22.38
C VAL A 533 -15.51 -25.22 -21.31
N GLY A 534 -16.50 -24.32 -21.24
CA GLY A 534 -16.55 -23.22 -20.32
C GLY A 534 -17.86 -22.45 -20.40
N PHE A 535 -17.87 -21.19 -19.97
CA PHE A 535 -19.02 -20.29 -20.07
C PHE A 535 -18.84 -19.29 -21.22
N GLY A 536 -19.90 -19.03 -21.97
CA GLY A 536 -19.89 -17.97 -23.00
C GLY A 536 -19.88 -16.59 -22.36
N PHE A 537 -19.38 -15.61 -23.09
CA PHE A 537 -19.51 -14.20 -22.75
C PHE A 537 -19.83 -13.38 -23.99
N ASP A 538 -20.48 -12.23 -23.81
CA ASP A 538 -20.86 -11.35 -24.90
C ASP A 538 -19.74 -10.36 -25.22
N VAL A 539 -19.48 -10.17 -26.52
CA VAL A 539 -18.58 -9.13 -27.03
C VAL A 539 -19.41 -8.08 -27.76
N GLU A 540 -19.37 -6.86 -27.28
CA GLU A 540 -20.03 -5.71 -27.91
C GLU A 540 -19.05 -4.56 -28.05
N LEU A 541 -18.96 -4.02 -29.26
CA LEU A 541 -18.31 -2.75 -29.59
C LEU A 541 -19.34 -1.82 -30.21
N LYS A 542 -19.76 -0.79 -29.50
CA LYS A 542 -20.77 0.17 -29.94
C LYS A 542 -20.15 1.55 -30.14
N SER A 543 -20.32 2.11 -31.35
CA SER A 543 -19.85 3.46 -31.62
C SER A 543 -20.69 4.50 -30.88
N ASN A 544 -20.14 5.70 -30.67
CA ASN A 544 -20.96 6.85 -30.35
C ASN A 544 -21.91 7.13 -31.51
N PRO A 545 -23.03 7.86 -31.28
CA PRO A 545 -23.85 8.37 -32.37
C PRO A 545 -22.99 9.12 -33.37
N ILE A 546 -23.14 8.75 -34.67
CA ILE A 546 -22.36 9.37 -35.74
C ILE A 546 -22.96 10.74 -36.03
N ASP A 547 -22.27 11.81 -35.64
CA ASP A 547 -22.67 13.17 -35.90
C ASP A 547 -21.74 13.82 -36.94
N ILE A 548 -22.32 14.47 -37.92
CA ILE A 548 -21.60 15.07 -39.05
C ILE A 548 -21.98 16.54 -39.13
N GLY A 549 -20.98 17.41 -39.11
CA GLY A 549 -21.14 18.83 -39.41
C GLY A 549 -21.08 19.07 -40.92
N ILE A 550 -22.08 19.69 -41.45
CA ILE A 550 -22.09 20.19 -42.85
C ILE A 550 -21.97 21.71 -42.87
N SER A 551 -21.77 22.29 -44.05
CA SER A 551 -21.56 23.74 -44.20
C SER A 551 -22.72 24.59 -43.67
N THR A 552 -23.92 24.02 -43.54
CA THR A 552 -25.14 24.68 -43.04
C THR A 552 -25.40 24.48 -41.55
N GLY A 553 -24.58 23.65 -40.86
CA GLY A 553 -24.72 23.37 -39.44
C GLY A 553 -24.59 21.87 -39.07
N PRO A 554 -24.70 21.51 -37.80
CA PRO A 554 -24.71 20.10 -37.38
C PRO A 554 -26.01 19.43 -37.81
N LEU A 555 -25.94 18.15 -38.19
CA LEU A 555 -27.09 17.31 -38.52
C LEU A 555 -27.69 16.61 -37.28
N THR A 556 -27.38 17.04 -36.10
CA THR A 556 -27.88 16.47 -34.86
C THR A 556 -29.41 16.48 -34.81
N GLY A 557 -30.04 15.31 -34.63
CA GLY A 557 -31.49 15.18 -34.58
C GLY A 557 -32.18 14.98 -35.92
N GLU A 558 -31.49 15.16 -37.06
CA GLU A 558 -32.03 14.82 -38.36
C GLU A 558 -31.93 13.32 -38.67
N PRO A 559 -32.93 12.71 -39.34
CA PRO A 559 -32.86 11.30 -39.71
C PRO A 559 -31.72 11.02 -40.68
N ARG A 560 -30.88 10.06 -40.33
CA ARG A 560 -29.73 9.62 -41.14
C ARG A 560 -29.74 8.11 -41.31
N THR A 561 -29.13 7.60 -42.35
CA THR A 561 -28.95 6.17 -42.56
C THR A 561 -27.47 5.82 -42.65
N ILE A 562 -27.09 4.71 -42.02
CA ILE A 562 -25.81 4.06 -42.28
C ILE A 562 -26.09 3.02 -43.36
N GLY A 563 -25.78 3.34 -44.62
CA GLY A 563 -26.07 2.43 -45.74
C GLY A 563 -25.09 1.25 -45.79
N LYS A 564 -23.84 1.50 -45.40
CA LYS A 564 -22.79 0.49 -45.44
C LYS A 564 -21.80 0.67 -44.31
N VAL A 565 -21.39 -0.45 -43.72
CA VAL A 565 -20.28 -0.53 -42.75
C VAL A 565 -19.21 -1.44 -43.34
N ILE A 566 -17.97 -1.00 -43.33
CA ILE A 566 -16.82 -1.79 -43.72
C ILE A 566 -15.99 -2.09 -42.45
N LEU A 567 -15.82 -3.34 -42.11
CA LEU A 567 -14.91 -3.79 -41.06
C LEU A 567 -13.61 -4.25 -41.71
N ASP A 568 -12.49 -3.81 -41.17
CA ASP A 568 -11.19 -4.42 -41.44
C ASP A 568 -10.91 -5.43 -40.33
N LEU A 569 -10.93 -6.70 -40.73
CA LEU A 569 -10.85 -7.86 -39.84
C LEU A 569 -9.49 -8.54 -39.95
N ASN A 570 -9.03 -9.13 -38.86
CA ASN A 570 -7.88 -10.02 -38.85
C ASN A 570 -8.25 -11.32 -38.13
N ASN A 571 -7.98 -12.46 -38.79
CA ASN A 571 -8.17 -13.80 -38.23
C ASN A 571 -9.51 -14.00 -37.47
N THR A 572 -10.62 -13.52 -38.06
CA THR A 572 -11.95 -13.47 -37.42
C THR A 572 -12.83 -14.61 -37.88
N LEU A 573 -13.45 -15.33 -36.93
CA LEU A 573 -14.35 -16.47 -37.17
C LEU A 573 -15.82 -16.16 -36.90
N SER A 574 -16.14 -15.12 -36.12
CA SER A 574 -17.53 -14.77 -35.79
C SER A 574 -17.66 -13.26 -35.56
N VAL A 575 -18.52 -12.59 -36.33
CA VAL A 575 -18.85 -11.19 -36.17
C VAL A 575 -20.21 -10.85 -36.78
N SER A 576 -20.94 -9.94 -36.17
CA SER A 576 -22.11 -9.30 -36.78
C SER A 576 -22.06 -7.78 -36.60
N VAL A 577 -22.73 -7.06 -37.49
CA VAL A 577 -22.89 -5.60 -37.49
C VAL A 577 -24.37 -5.25 -37.49
N ASN A 578 -24.84 -4.58 -36.45
CA ASN A 578 -26.24 -4.23 -36.24
C ASN A 578 -27.18 -5.44 -36.50
N GLY A 579 -26.79 -6.64 -36.02
CA GLY A 579 -27.53 -7.87 -36.22
C GLY A 579 -27.31 -8.61 -37.54
N THR A 580 -26.60 -7.97 -38.52
CA THR A 580 -26.24 -8.63 -39.77
C THR A 580 -25.00 -9.48 -39.60
N LYS A 581 -25.12 -10.81 -39.68
CA LYS A 581 -24.01 -11.77 -39.49
C LYS A 581 -23.09 -11.82 -40.69
N LEU A 582 -21.80 -11.98 -40.46
CA LEU A 582 -20.83 -12.32 -41.49
C LEU A 582 -20.95 -13.78 -41.85
N PHE A 583 -21.28 -14.05 -43.13
CA PHE A 583 -21.23 -15.41 -43.66
C PHE A 583 -19.81 -15.73 -44.14
N ILE A 584 -19.11 -16.55 -43.40
CA ILE A 584 -17.73 -16.95 -43.70
C ILE A 584 -17.73 -18.05 -44.79
N ARG A 585 -18.68 -19.01 -44.74
CA ARG A 585 -18.84 -20.05 -45.74
C ARG A 585 -19.78 -19.59 -46.85
N LYS A 586 -19.42 -19.88 -48.11
CA LYS A 586 -20.26 -19.67 -49.29
C LYS A 586 -21.07 -20.94 -49.59
N VAL A 587 -22.11 -20.79 -50.43
CA VAL A 587 -23.01 -21.91 -50.79
C VAL A 587 -22.26 -23.10 -51.43
N ASN A 588 -21.13 -22.82 -52.09
CA ASN A 588 -20.34 -23.84 -52.80
C ASN A 588 -19.12 -24.31 -52.01
N ASP A 589 -18.97 -23.89 -50.76
CA ASP A 589 -17.87 -24.35 -49.93
C ASP A 589 -18.15 -25.79 -49.42
N ASP A 590 -17.09 -26.58 -49.32
CA ASP A 590 -17.13 -27.88 -48.70
C ASP A 590 -17.35 -27.75 -47.18
N PHE A 591 -18.49 -28.21 -46.68
CA PHE A 591 -18.86 -28.08 -45.26
C PHE A 591 -18.10 -29.04 -44.35
N ASP A 592 -17.45 -30.07 -44.92
CA ASP A 592 -16.62 -31.03 -44.20
C ASP A 592 -15.19 -30.47 -43.93
N GLN A 593 -14.85 -29.34 -44.54
CA GLN A 593 -13.58 -28.68 -44.30
C GLN A 593 -13.63 -27.72 -43.10
N ILE A 594 -12.47 -27.58 -42.41
CA ILE A 594 -12.31 -26.67 -41.30
C ILE A 594 -12.62 -25.22 -41.75
N ARG A 595 -13.41 -24.50 -40.96
CA ARG A 595 -13.74 -23.08 -41.23
C ARG A 595 -12.47 -22.25 -41.23
N GLN A 596 -12.27 -21.47 -42.29
CA GLN A 596 -11.10 -20.56 -42.40
C GLN A 596 -11.47 -19.19 -41.84
N ALA A 597 -10.59 -18.65 -40.99
CA ALA A 597 -10.76 -17.30 -40.47
C ALA A 597 -10.62 -16.23 -41.57
N VAL A 598 -11.35 -15.18 -41.42
CA VAL A 598 -11.41 -14.07 -42.39
C VAL A 598 -10.42 -12.98 -42.00
N THR A 599 -9.60 -12.58 -42.98
CA THR A 599 -8.72 -11.40 -42.87
C THR A 599 -9.03 -10.44 -44.02
N GLY A 600 -8.97 -9.14 -43.75
CA GLY A 600 -9.21 -8.05 -44.71
C GLY A 600 -10.59 -7.43 -44.59
N LYS A 601 -10.90 -6.51 -45.52
CA LYS A 601 -12.11 -5.68 -45.47
C LYS A 601 -13.36 -6.45 -45.86
N LYS A 602 -14.41 -6.35 -45.04
CA LYS A 602 -15.72 -6.94 -45.25
C LYS A 602 -16.80 -5.88 -45.16
N GLU A 603 -17.77 -5.92 -46.11
CA GLU A 603 -18.85 -4.96 -46.21
C GLU A 603 -20.15 -5.54 -45.63
N PHE A 604 -20.84 -4.72 -44.86
CA PHE A 604 -22.17 -4.99 -44.32
C PHE A 604 -23.12 -3.90 -44.78
N TYR A 605 -24.20 -4.29 -45.39
CA TYR A 605 -25.22 -3.37 -45.87
C TYR A 605 -26.34 -3.28 -44.84
N LEU A 606 -26.65 -2.07 -44.40
CA LEU A 606 -27.64 -1.78 -43.38
C LEU A 606 -28.82 -1.04 -43.97
N LEU A 607 -29.97 -1.17 -43.34
CA LEU A 607 -31.21 -0.50 -43.77
C LEU A 607 -31.81 0.29 -42.62
N GLY A 608 -32.50 1.38 -42.96
CA GLY A 608 -33.27 2.17 -42.03
C GLY A 608 -32.65 3.54 -41.73
N TYR A 609 -33.50 4.44 -41.25
CA TYR A 609 -33.13 5.77 -40.80
C TYR A 609 -33.22 5.87 -39.29
N ASN A 610 -32.24 6.53 -38.68
CA ASN A 610 -32.20 6.80 -37.24
C ASN A 610 -31.71 8.24 -37.01
N ARG A 611 -32.20 8.89 -35.96
CA ARG A 611 -31.72 10.21 -35.55
C ARG A 611 -30.35 10.15 -34.87
N ASP A 612 -30.08 9.04 -34.22
CA ASP A 612 -28.81 8.74 -33.53
C ASP A 612 -28.22 7.42 -34.07
N PRO A 613 -27.73 7.43 -35.36
CA PRO A 613 -27.21 6.21 -35.96
C PRO A 613 -25.92 5.79 -35.31
N GLN A 614 -25.86 4.51 -34.90
CA GLN A 614 -24.71 3.88 -34.27
C GLN A 614 -24.35 2.58 -34.97
N VAL A 615 -23.07 2.26 -34.99
CA VAL A 615 -22.57 0.94 -35.42
C VAL A 615 -22.35 0.09 -34.19
N THR A 616 -23.03 -1.03 -34.12
CA THR A 616 -22.83 -2.04 -33.08
C THR A 616 -22.22 -3.28 -33.70
N VAL A 617 -21.00 -3.62 -33.29
CA VAL A 617 -20.32 -4.87 -33.67
C VAL A 617 -20.45 -5.84 -32.52
N THR A 618 -20.99 -7.02 -32.79
CA THR A 618 -21.16 -8.07 -31.77
C THR A 618 -20.56 -9.38 -32.25
N GLN A 619 -20.17 -10.21 -31.29
CA GLN A 619 -19.79 -11.60 -31.55
C GLN A 619 -21.04 -12.48 -31.53
N THR A 620 -21.20 -13.35 -32.51
CA THR A 620 -22.37 -14.24 -32.61
C THR A 620 -22.09 -15.67 -32.09
N ALA A 621 -20.85 -16.01 -31.91
CA ALA A 621 -20.38 -17.27 -31.33
C ALA A 621 -19.03 -16.99 -30.66
N PRO A 622 -18.70 -17.65 -29.54
CA PRO A 622 -17.45 -17.43 -28.81
C PRO A 622 -16.23 -18.00 -29.55
N LEU A 623 -15.88 -17.35 -30.65
CA LEU A 623 -14.75 -17.68 -31.53
C LEU A 623 -13.85 -16.47 -31.68
N GLY A 624 -12.66 -16.63 -32.20
CA GLY A 624 -11.72 -15.53 -32.39
C GLY A 624 -12.31 -14.37 -33.19
N ILE A 625 -12.18 -13.13 -32.68
CA ILE A 625 -12.58 -11.88 -33.34
C ILE A 625 -11.49 -10.82 -33.16
N GLN A 626 -11.10 -10.18 -34.24
CA GLN A 626 -10.24 -8.99 -34.21
C GLN A 626 -10.71 -7.98 -35.25
N VAL A 627 -11.09 -6.79 -34.79
CA VAL A 627 -11.53 -5.67 -35.61
C VAL A 627 -10.47 -4.56 -35.57
N ASN A 628 -9.80 -4.32 -36.69
CA ASN A 628 -8.75 -3.31 -36.80
C ASN A 628 -9.34 -1.91 -37.03
N SER A 629 -10.39 -1.80 -37.83
CA SER A 629 -11.07 -0.52 -38.07
C SER A 629 -12.52 -0.70 -38.50
N ILE A 630 -13.33 0.35 -38.25
CA ILE A 630 -14.73 0.46 -38.65
C ILE A 630 -14.86 1.70 -39.52
N ILE A 631 -15.39 1.54 -40.74
CA ILE A 631 -15.68 2.62 -41.64
C ILE A 631 -17.19 2.60 -41.90
N ALA A 632 -17.90 3.69 -41.62
CA ALA A 632 -19.33 3.80 -41.86
C ALA A 632 -19.60 4.81 -42.98
N GLU A 633 -20.41 4.40 -43.96
CA GLU A 633 -20.92 5.27 -45.02
C GLU A 633 -22.30 5.77 -44.60
N VAL A 634 -22.39 7.07 -44.35
CA VAL A 634 -23.60 7.72 -43.83
C VAL A 634 -24.23 8.59 -44.91
N THR A 635 -25.55 8.43 -45.09
CA THR A 635 -26.34 9.24 -46.02
C THR A 635 -27.43 9.98 -45.23
N PHE A 636 -27.72 11.23 -45.60
CA PHE A 636 -28.70 12.14 -44.99
C PHE A 636 -29.58 12.81 -46.05
#